data_6be5ba4d8707ad85098c9f06259d6a3b
#
_entry.id   6be5ba4d8707ad85098c9f06259d6a3b
#
_cell.length_a   1.000
_cell.length_b   1.000
_cell.length_c   1.000
_cell.angle_alpha   90.00
_cell.angle_beta   90.00
_cell.angle_gamma   90.00
#
_symmetry.space_group_name_H-M   'P 1'
#
loop_
_entity.id
_entity.type
_entity.pdbx_description
1 polymer ?
#
loop_
_entity_poly.entity_id
_entity_poly.type
_entity_poly.pdbx_seq_one_letter_code
_entity_poly.pdbx_strand_id
1 'polypeptide(L)'
;KARSPWYGIMKGDVSGKGVEAGMVMAIAAMFVTTFFRRWTEAKDARDTKIDGLLYQINDTLEPILAEAGRGLFVALNVGVLNAQTGALRFSQAGDNLLHIWRGRTGVFESLDLKKSISVGAMPSELHTIRYQNQNLRLEAGDTLLYFTDGIEESQSAFRNARWEPVAYFDPADPTSLTVPGARKQVPVFEGGPMKDVQAIDTEEFGPERIQAVITAFYHREVYELVKRYPGGEGARFHFDFGPCDGSARQLVTALISIDRIFRLVPDPSATEEDKIRLDVVEDQFLKDHFAEYSQYFRRGVPDPEDPAYIEFDHLREDHQFDDLTLLAIRKK
;
A
#
# COMPACT_ATOMS: atom_id res chain seq x y z
N LYS A 1 35.22 7.60 -3.86
CA LYS A 1 34.62 6.86 -5.00
C LYS A 1 33.29 7.51 -5.30
N ALA A 2 33.04 7.93 -6.56
CA ALA A 2 31.71 8.39 -6.98
C ALA A 2 30.71 7.24 -6.74
N ARG A 3 29.55 7.52 -6.14
CA ARG A 3 28.48 6.53 -5.97
C ARG A 3 28.00 6.12 -7.36
N SER A 4 27.75 4.83 -7.55
CA SER A 4 27.09 4.35 -8.75
C SER A 4 25.75 5.06 -8.92
N PRO A 5 25.39 5.55 -10.13
CA PRO A 5 24.08 6.16 -10.37
C PRO A 5 22.94 5.14 -10.47
N TRP A 6 23.24 3.86 -10.32
CA TRP A 6 22.28 2.78 -10.46
C TRP A 6 21.76 2.28 -9.12
N TYR A 7 20.47 2.04 -9.07
CA TYR A 7 19.77 1.49 -7.91
C TYR A 7 18.97 0.26 -8.33
N GLY A 8 19.07 -0.82 -7.55
CA GLY A 8 18.15 -1.94 -7.62
C GLY A 8 16.85 -1.60 -6.90
N ILE A 9 15.73 -1.96 -7.49
CA ILE A 9 14.39 -1.76 -6.94
C ILE A 9 13.71 -3.13 -6.91
N MET A 10 13.01 -3.42 -5.83
CA MET A 10 12.17 -4.60 -5.68
C MET A 10 10.87 -4.20 -4.97
N LYS A 11 9.75 -4.65 -5.52
CA LYS A 11 8.46 -4.76 -4.83
C LYS A 11 8.08 -6.24 -4.88
N GLY A 12 7.66 -6.81 -3.77
CA GLY A 12 7.20 -8.18 -3.70
C GLY A 12 6.03 -8.30 -2.75
N ASP A 13 5.08 -9.15 -3.11
CA ASP A 13 3.92 -9.47 -2.33
C ASP A 13 3.66 -10.97 -2.40
N VAL A 14 3.44 -11.64 -1.25
CA VAL A 14 3.24 -13.09 -1.17
C VAL A 14 1.77 -13.36 -0.90
N SER A 15 1.16 -14.19 -1.75
CA SER A 15 -0.19 -14.68 -1.48
C SER A 15 -0.24 -15.44 -0.16
N GLY A 16 -0.89 -14.90 0.86
CA GLY A 16 -0.98 -15.53 2.17
C GLY A 16 -0.23 -14.77 3.25
N LYS A 17 -0.36 -15.23 4.48
CA LYS A 17 0.09 -14.52 5.70
C LYS A 17 0.91 -15.43 6.61
N GLY A 18 1.61 -14.82 7.55
CA GLY A 18 2.34 -15.50 8.61
C GLY A 18 3.74 -15.96 8.23
N VAL A 19 4.28 -16.90 9.01
CA VAL A 19 5.69 -17.31 8.95
C VAL A 19 6.08 -17.88 7.58
N GLU A 20 5.20 -18.66 6.96
CA GLU A 20 5.50 -19.31 5.68
C GLU A 20 5.61 -18.29 4.55
N ALA A 21 4.66 -17.35 4.46
CA ALA A 21 4.72 -16.26 3.51
C ALA A 21 6.00 -15.42 3.71
N GLY A 22 6.34 -15.11 4.96
CA GLY A 22 7.59 -14.42 5.31
C GLY A 22 8.85 -15.19 4.87
N MET A 23 8.87 -16.52 4.98
CA MET A 23 9.99 -17.35 4.50
C MET A 23 10.11 -17.31 2.98
N VAL A 24 8.99 -17.39 2.26
CA VAL A 24 8.97 -17.30 0.80
C VAL A 24 9.48 -15.95 0.33
N MET A 25 9.05 -14.86 0.98
CA MET A 25 9.54 -13.52 0.69
C MET A 25 11.04 -13.39 0.98
N ALA A 26 11.54 -13.96 2.08
CA ALA A 26 12.96 -13.92 2.41
C ALA A 26 13.82 -14.63 1.35
N ILE A 27 13.36 -15.76 0.82
CA ILE A 27 14.04 -16.47 -0.27
C ILE A 27 14.07 -15.60 -1.53
N ALA A 28 12.94 -15.06 -1.96
CA ALA A 28 12.87 -14.17 -3.13
C ALA A 28 13.80 -12.96 -2.97
N ALA A 29 13.79 -12.30 -1.81
CA ALA A 29 14.65 -11.16 -1.49
C ALA A 29 16.14 -11.54 -1.51
N MET A 30 16.50 -12.75 -1.07
CA MET A 30 17.88 -13.24 -1.12
C MET A 30 18.37 -13.39 -2.57
N PHE A 31 17.56 -13.94 -3.47
CA PHE A 31 17.88 -14.03 -4.89
C PHE A 31 18.11 -12.66 -5.51
N VAL A 32 17.17 -11.73 -5.29
CA VAL A 32 17.26 -10.36 -5.80
C VAL A 32 18.49 -9.63 -5.26
N THR A 33 18.76 -9.74 -3.95
CA THR A 33 19.93 -9.13 -3.33
C THR A 33 21.24 -9.70 -3.90
N THR A 34 21.30 -11.02 -4.08
CA THR A 34 22.48 -11.68 -4.65
C THR A 34 22.70 -11.27 -6.10
N PHE A 35 21.62 -11.18 -6.88
CA PHE A 35 21.68 -10.70 -8.25
C PHE A 35 22.22 -9.28 -8.32
N PHE A 36 21.71 -8.36 -7.52
CA PHE A 36 22.19 -6.98 -7.53
C PHE A 36 23.62 -6.82 -7.02
N ARG A 37 24.07 -7.62 -6.07
CA ARG A 37 25.50 -7.65 -5.66
C ARG A 37 26.40 -8.02 -6.83
N ARG A 38 26.07 -9.05 -7.59
CA ARG A 38 26.83 -9.48 -8.78
C ARG A 38 26.72 -8.46 -9.91
N TRP A 39 25.55 -7.87 -10.09
CA TRP A 39 25.30 -6.89 -11.14
C TRP A 39 26.12 -5.59 -10.95
N THR A 40 26.31 -5.12 -9.72
CA THR A 40 27.15 -3.93 -9.45
C THR A 40 28.62 -4.12 -9.87
N GLU A 41 29.06 -5.34 -10.06
CA GLU A 41 30.38 -5.70 -10.55
C GLU A 41 30.43 -5.76 -12.09
N ALA A 42 29.29 -5.88 -12.76
CA ALA A 42 29.20 -5.90 -14.22
C ALA A 42 29.24 -4.47 -14.80
N LYS A 43 29.96 -4.30 -15.92
CA LYS A 43 30.20 -2.97 -16.50
C LYS A 43 29.08 -2.44 -17.41
N ASP A 44 28.10 -3.26 -17.80
CA ASP A 44 27.03 -2.84 -18.72
C ASP A 44 25.63 -3.25 -18.22
N ALA A 45 24.88 -2.23 -17.78
CA ALA A 45 23.50 -2.43 -17.31
C ALA A 45 22.50 -2.75 -18.43
N ARG A 46 22.88 -2.55 -19.71
CA ARG A 46 22.00 -2.83 -20.86
C ARG A 46 21.79 -4.34 -21.08
N ASP A 47 22.71 -5.17 -20.62
CA ASP A 47 22.63 -6.64 -20.75
C ASP A 47 22.01 -7.32 -19.52
N THR A 48 21.43 -6.52 -18.61
CA THR A 48 20.82 -7.05 -17.38
C THR A 48 19.57 -7.88 -17.72
N LYS A 49 19.65 -9.19 -17.52
CA LYS A 49 18.55 -10.13 -17.74
C LYS A 49 17.72 -10.29 -16.47
N ILE A 50 16.86 -9.30 -16.18
CA ILE A 50 15.99 -9.34 -14.99
C ILE A 50 14.91 -10.41 -15.16
N ASP A 51 14.44 -10.63 -16.38
CA ASP A 51 13.56 -11.74 -16.73
C ASP A 51 14.17 -13.10 -16.37
N GLY A 52 15.46 -13.28 -16.65
CA GLY A 52 16.20 -14.49 -16.25
C GLY A 52 16.28 -14.68 -14.73
N LEU A 53 16.37 -13.58 -13.96
CA LEU A 53 16.28 -13.64 -12.49
C LEU A 53 14.91 -14.16 -12.04
N LEU A 54 13.82 -13.67 -12.62
CA LEU A 54 12.47 -14.13 -12.27
C LEU A 54 12.29 -15.64 -12.56
N TYR A 55 12.83 -16.13 -13.68
CA TYR A 55 12.86 -17.58 -13.96
C TYR A 55 13.64 -18.34 -12.89
N GLN A 56 14.82 -17.88 -12.50
CA GLN A 56 15.63 -18.53 -11.45
C GLN A 56 14.88 -18.60 -10.11
N ILE A 57 14.16 -17.53 -9.74
CA ILE A 57 13.36 -17.52 -8.53
C ILE A 57 12.20 -18.48 -8.66
N ASN A 58 11.48 -18.47 -9.81
CA ASN A 58 10.37 -19.38 -10.07
C ASN A 58 10.80 -20.85 -10.00
N ASP A 59 11.85 -21.22 -10.73
CA ASP A 59 12.35 -22.60 -10.81
C ASP A 59 12.88 -23.12 -9.46
N THR A 60 13.18 -22.21 -8.53
CA THR A 60 13.59 -22.56 -7.16
C THR A 60 12.38 -22.67 -6.23
N LEU A 61 11.46 -21.70 -6.28
CA LEU A 61 10.33 -21.63 -5.35
C LEU A 61 9.20 -22.59 -5.73
N GLU A 62 8.87 -22.70 -7.02
CA GLU A 62 7.72 -23.48 -7.46
C GLU A 62 7.74 -24.93 -6.96
N PRO A 63 8.81 -25.71 -7.10
CA PRO A 63 8.84 -27.08 -6.59
C PRO A 63 8.62 -27.18 -5.06
N ILE A 64 9.18 -26.22 -4.32
CA ILE A 64 9.05 -26.15 -2.86
C ILE A 64 7.60 -25.87 -2.47
N LEU A 65 6.97 -24.90 -3.16
CA LEU A 65 5.60 -24.48 -2.88
C LEU A 65 4.58 -25.52 -3.32
N ALA A 66 4.82 -26.18 -4.46
CA ALA A 66 3.99 -27.27 -4.95
C ALA A 66 4.01 -28.47 -3.98
N GLU A 67 5.18 -28.84 -3.45
CA GLU A 67 5.31 -29.92 -2.46
C GLU A 67 4.59 -29.57 -1.14
N ALA A 68 4.66 -28.28 -0.72
CA ALA A 68 3.93 -27.81 0.46
C ALA A 68 2.40 -27.82 0.28
N GLY A 69 1.89 -27.90 -0.96
CA GLY A 69 0.46 -28.06 -1.27
C GLY A 69 -0.43 -26.86 -0.90
N ARG A 70 0.13 -25.69 -0.70
CA ARG A 70 -0.59 -24.52 -0.16
C ARG A 70 -0.96 -23.44 -1.17
N GLY A 71 -0.55 -23.59 -2.44
CA GLY A 71 -0.88 -22.66 -3.50
C GLY A 71 -0.31 -21.24 -3.30
N LEU A 72 0.77 -21.10 -2.52
CA LEU A 72 1.45 -19.82 -2.33
C LEU A 72 2.17 -19.40 -3.62
N PHE A 73 2.19 -18.10 -3.88
CA PHE A 73 2.94 -17.50 -4.98
C PHE A 73 3.41 -16.08 -4.59
N VAL A 74 4.28 -15.49 -5.38
CA VAL A 74 4.79 -14.14 -5.17
C VAL A 74 4.49 -13.27 -6.38
N ALA A 75 3.76 -12.19 -6.18
CA ALA A 75 3.73 -11.08 -7.11
C ALA A 75 5.02 -10.27 -6.93
N LEU A 76 5.82 -10.13 -7.99
CA LEU A 76 7.17 -9.57 -7.89
C LEU A 76 7.46 -8.60 -9.03
N ASN A 77 7.95 -7.41 -8.69
CA ASN A 77 8.49 -6.44 -9.63
C ASN A 77 9.94 -6.14 -9.26
N VAL A 78 10.85 -6.35 -10.19
CA VAL A 78 12.29 -6.12 -9.97
C VAL A 78 12.82 -5.23 -11.08
N GLY A 79 13.59 -4.21 -10.72
CA GLY A 79 14.14 -3.27 -11.68
C GLY A 79 15.49 -2.69 -11.31
N VAL A 80 16.12 -2.07 -12.30
CA VAL A 80 17.32 -1.25 -12.15
C VAL A 80 17.03 0.15 -12.68
N LEU A 81 17.24 1.15 -11.84
CA LEU A 81 17.04 2.56 -12.16
C LEU A 81 18.38 3.29 -12.22
N ASN A 82 18.62 4.00 -13.30
CA ASN A 82 19.69 4.98 -13.38
C ASN A 82 19.19 6.34 -12.90
N ALA A 83 19.63 6.80 -11.74
CA ALA A 83 19.18 8.06 -11.15
C ALA A 83 19.59 9.30 -11.97
N GLN A 84 20.68 9.24 -12.77
CA GLN A 84 21.10 10.36 -13.60
C GLN A 84 20.24 10.50 -14.86
N THR A 85 20.01 9.40 -15.56
CA THR A 85 19.30 9.42 -16.84
C THR A 85 17.79 9.18 -16.71
N GLY A 86 17.31 8.69 -15.58
CA GLY A 86 15.95 8.25 -15.35
C GLY A 86 15.58 6.94 -16.05
N ALA A 87 16.55 6.26 -16.70
CA ALA A 87 16.32 4.99 -17.37
C ALA A 87 16.01 3.90 -16.32
N LEU A 88 14.83 3.31 -16.42
CA LEU A 88 14.38 2.16 -15.64
C LEU A 88 14.24 0.96 -16.56
N ARG A 89 14.92 -0.12 -16.23
CA ARG A 89 14.71 -1.45 -16.82
C ARG A 89 14.21 -2.38 -15.75
N PHE A 90 13.12 -3.08 -16.02
CA PHE A 90 12.46 -3.92 -15.03
C PHE A 90 11.80 -5.14 -15.68
N SER A 91 11.46 -6.10 -14.86
CA SER A 91 10.60 -7.24 -15.18
C SER A 91 9.66 -7.51 -14.03
N GLN A 92 8.49 -8.04 -14.32
CA GLN A 92 7.47 -8.33 -13.32
C GLN A 92 6.92 -9.74 -13.46
N ALA A 93 6.39 -10.27 -12.37
CA ALA A 93 5.73 -11.56 -12.24
C ALA A 93 4.44 -11.38 -11.43
N GLY A 94 3.28 -11.37 -12.09
CA GLY A 94 1.98 -11.20 -11.43
C GLY A 94 1.63 -9.78 -10.96
N ASP A 95 2.58 -8.84 -11.01
CA ASP A 95 2.38 -7.43 -10.63
C ASP A 95 2.21 -6.58 -11.90
N ASN A 96 0.97 -6.40 -12.33
CA ASN A 96 0.66 -5.90 -13.67
C ASN A 96 0.50 -4.38 -13.78
N LEU A 97 0.63 -3.64 -12.69
CA LEU A 97 0.47 -2.19 -12.67
C LEU A 97 1.73 -1.48 -12.20
N LEU A 98 2.02 -0.35 -12.82
CA LEU A 98 3.06 0.56 -12.41
C LEU A 98 2.51 1.98 -12.38
N HIS A 99 2.65 2.66 -11.26
CA HIS A 99 2.07 3.97 -11.06
C HIS A 99 3.13 5.06 -11.18
N ILE A 100 2.80 6.12 -11.92
CA ILE A 100 3.72 7.22 -12.15
C ILE A 100 2.96 8.56 -12.09
N TRP A 101 3.45 9.46 -11.27
CA TRP A 101 3.13 10.86 -11.42
C TRP A 101 4.02 11.48 -12.50
N ARG A 102 3.44 12.09 -13.53
CA ARG A 102 4.16 12.81 -14.59
C ARG A 102 4.33 14.28 -14.22
N GLY A 103 5.55 14.65 -13.82
CA GLY A 103 5.82 16.02 -13.37
C GLY A 103 5.58 17.10 -14.45
N ARG A 104 5.78 16.77 -15.72
CA ARG A 104 5.59 17.71 -16.84
C ARG A 104 4.12 17.97 -17.18
N THR A 105 3.29 16.95 -17.13
CA THR A 105 1.86 17.03 -17.50
C THR A 105 0.93 17.23 -16.30
N GLY A 106 1.43 16.97 -15.08
CA GLY A 106 0.60 17.03 -13.88
C GLY A 106 -0.46 15.93 -13.82
N VAL A 107 -0.15 14.74 -14.35
CA VAL A 107 -1.11 13.63 -14.45
C VAL A 107 -0.56 12.40 -13.72
N PHE A 108 -1.42 11.72 -12.99
CA PHE A 108 -1.17 10.38 -12.47
C PHE A 108 -1.53 9.34 -13.53
N GLU A 109 -0.60 8.46 -13.82
CA GLU A 109 -0.74 7.38 -14.79
C GLU A 109 -0.58 6.03 -14.10
N SER A 110 -1.53 5.12 -14.34
CA SER A 110 -1.38 3.70 -14.05
C SER A 110 -1.08 3.00 -15.38
N LEU A 111 0.14 2.49 -15.50
CA LEU A 111 0.59 1.82 -16.71
C LEU A 111 0.27 0.33 -16.61
N ASP A 112 -0.52 -0.19 -17.56
CA ASP A 112 -0.70 -1.62 -17.75
C ASP A 112 0.60 -2.23 -18.26
N LEU A 113 1.17 -3.11 -17.46
CA LEU A 113 2.37 -3.84 -17.82
C LEU A 113 2.02 -5.09 -18.62
N LYS A 114 3.01 -5.62 -19.33
CA LYS A 114 2.84 -6.90 -20.01
C LYS A 114 2.55 -7.98 -18.97
N LYS A 115 1.39 -8.59 -19.07
CA LYS A 115 0.96 -9.66 -18.16
C LYS A 115 2.00 -10.76 -18.05
N SER A 116 2.12 -11.35 -16.89
CA SER A 116 2.95 -12.50 -16.59
C SER A 116 2.42 -13.26 -15.38
N ILE A 117 2.91 -14.47 -15.19
CA ILE A 117 2.50 -15.34 -14.09
C ILE A 117 3.31 -14.98 -12.86
N SER A 118 2.68 -15.04 -11.68
CA SER A 118 3.37 -14.86 -10.39
C SER A 118 4.43 -15.96 -10.20
N VAL A 119 5.51 -15.61 -9.52
CA VAL A 119 6.58 -16.56 -9.19
C VAL A 119 6.05 -17.62 -8.23
N GLY A 120 6.37 -18.88 -8.48
CA GLY A 120 5.94 -20.03 -7.69
C GLY A 120 4.54 -20.55 -8.00
N ALA A 121 3.80 -19.90 -8.92
CA ALA A 121 2.44 -20.32 -9.24
C ALA A 121 2.37 -21.56 -10.12
N MET A 122 3.36 -21.79 -10.99
CA MET A 122 3.46 -22.96 -11.85
C MET A 122 4.86 -23.16 -12.42
N PRO A 123 5.22 -24.38 -12.87
CA PRO A 123 6.49 -24.66 -13.53
C PRO A 123 6.75 -23.75 -14.75
N SER A 124 7.99 -23.31 -14.93
CA SER A 124 8.38 -22.38 -16.01
C SER A 124 8.09 -22.90 -17.41
N GLU A 125 8.12 -24.22 -17.60
CA GLU A 125 7.84 -24.90 -18.88
C GLU A 125 6.37 -24.72 -19.29
N LEU A 126 5.47 -24.53 -18.33
CA LEU A 126 4.03 -24.34 -18.55
C LEU A 126 3.64 -22.88 -18.76
N HIS A 127 4.58 -21.94 -18.64
CA HIS A 127 4.31 -20.52 -18.83
C HIS A 127 3.90 -20.21 -20.28
N THR A 128 2.62 -19.94 -20.50
CA THR A 128 2.11 -19.45 -21.78
C THR A 128 2.47 -17.96 -22.01
N ILE A 129 2.63 -17.22 -20.93
CA ILE A 129 3.06 -15.81 -20.92
C ILE A 129 4.41 -15.73 -20.21
N ARG A 130 5.43 -15.29 -20.94
CA ARG A 130 6.81 -15.29 -20.45
C ARG A 130 7.15 -14.01 -19.69
N TYR A 131 8.03 -14.10 -18.70
CA TYR A 131 8.68 -12.92 -18.11
C TYR A 131 9.44 -12.16 -19.18
N GLN A 132 9.33 -10.85 -19.17
CA GLN A 132 9.94 -9.99 -20.18
C GLN A 132 10.56 -8.75 -19.54
N ASN A 133 11.74 -8.37 -20.00
CA ASN A 133 12.31 -7.09 -19.67
C ASN A 133 11.50 -5.97 -20.34
N GLN A 134 11.19 -4.96 -19.57
CA GLN A 134 10.51 -3.75 -19.99
C GLN A 134 11.38 -2.54 -19.68
N ASN A 135 11.22 -1.46 -20.43
CA ASN A 135 11.98 -0.24 -20.26
C ASN A 135 11.05 0.95 -20.14
N LEU A 136 11.39 1.83 -19.23
CA LEU A 136 10.72 3.08 -18.97
C LEU A 136 11.76 4.17 -18.78
N ARG A 137 11.39 5.42 -19.01
CA ARG A 137 12.22 6.58 -18.68
C ARG A 137 11.43 7.53 -17.80
N LEU A 138 12.00 7.87 -16.65
CA LEU A 138 11.50 8.94 -15.79
C LEU A 138 12.14 10.26 -16.23
N GLU A 139 11.32 11.27 -16.42
CA GLU A 139 11.73 12.65 -16.67
C GLU A 139 11.88 13.41 -15.35
N ALA A 140 12.52 14.58 -15.38
CA ALA A 140 12.63 15.42 -14.19
C ALA A 140 11.22 15.83 -13.69
N GLY A 141 11.00 15.65 -12.40
CA GLY A 141 9.70 15.86 -11.75
C GLY A 141 8.78 14.64 -11.70
N ASP A 142 9.07 13.58 -12.48
CA ASP A 142 8.32 12.34 -12.40
C ASP A 142 8.54 11.64 -11.06
N THR A 143 7.51 10.99 -10.55
CA THR A 143 7.58 10.13 -9.37
C THR A 143 7.06 8.75 -9.70
N LEU A 144 7.94 7.76 -9.59
CA LEU A 144 7.58 6.35 -9.66
C LEU A 144 7.03 5.91 -8.31
N LEU A 145 5.94 5.16 -8.33
CA LEU A 145 5.22 4.72 -7.13
C LEU A 145 5.03 3.21 -7.18
N TYR A 146 5.41 2.56 -6.09
CA TYR A 146 5.09 1.17 -5.80
C TYR A 146 4.33 1.10 -4.49
N PHE A 147 3.23 0.40 -4.46
CA PHE A 147 2.49 0.09 -3.25
C PHE A 147 1.87 -1.30 -3.36
N THR A 148 1.70 -1.95 -2.23
CA THR A 148 0.95 -3.21 -2.11
C THR A 148 -0.54 -2.90 -2.02
N ASP A 149 -1.38 -3.90 -2.24
CA ASP A 149 -2.83 -3.81 -2.12
C ASP A 149 -3.30 -3.44 -0.70
N GLY A 150 -2.44 -3.64 0.31
CA GLY A 150 -2.74 -3.26 1.69
C GLY A 150 -3.18 -1.80 1.90
N ILE A 151 -2.78 -0.84 1.02
CA ILE A 151 -3.31 0.52 1.07
C ILE A 151 -4.65 0.63 0.32
N GLU A 152 -4.80 -0.06 -0.82
CA GLU A 152 -6.05 -0.03 -1.60
C GLU A 152 -7.18 -0.73 -0.84
N GLU A 153 -6.87 -1.86 -0.22
CA GLU A 153 -7.81 -2.72 0.52
C GLU A 153 -7.97 -2.33 1.99
N SER A 154 -7.31 -1.26 2.44
CA SER A 154 -7.53 -0.75 3.80
C SER A 154 -8.99 -0.33 3.96
N GLN A 155 -9.59 -0.69 5.10
CA GLN A 155 -11.03 -0.60 5.28
C GLN A 155 -11.42 0.36 6.39
N SER A 156 -12.55 1.04 6.20
CA SER A 156 -13.21 1.84 7.21
C SER A 156 -14.64 1.38 7.37
N ALA A 157 -15.07 1.06 8.59
CA ALA A 157 -16.44 0.70 8.87
C ALA A 157 -17.37 1.91 8.72
N PHE A 158 -18.56 1.70 8.16
CA PHE A 158 -19.58 2.72 8.18
C PHE A 158 -20.05 2.99 9.60
N ARG A 159 -20.24 4.27 9.92
CA ARG A 159 -20.58 4.71 11.27
C ARG A 159 -21.67 5.76 11.23
N ASN A 160 -22.47 5.79 12.31
CA ASN A 160 -23.43 6.86 12.51
C ASN A 160 -22.74 8.15 13.02
N ALA A 161 -23.51 9.20 13.23
CA ALA A 161 -23.00 10.48 13.73
C ALA A 161 -22.37 10.41 15.14
N ARG A 162 -22.54 9.31 15.87
CA ARG A 162 -21.88 9.04 17.16
C ARG A 162 -20.64 8.18 17.03
N TRP A 163 -20.18 7.93 15.82
CA TRP A 163 -19.05 7.05 15.49
C TRP A 163 -19.25 5.57 15.85
N GLU A 164 -20.52 5.15 16.09
CA GLU A 164 -20.84 3.74 16.33
C GLU A 164 -20.92 2.99 15.00
N PRO A 165 -20.32 1.79 14.88
CA PRO A 165 -20.41 0.99 13.67
C PRO A 165 -21.89 0.65 13.39
N VAL A 166 -22.28 0.73 12.14
CA VAL A 166 -23.64 0.40 11.72
C VAL A 166 -23.63 -0.73 10.70
N ALA A 167 -24.50 -1.70 10.92
CA ALA A 167 -24.80 -2.71 9.94
C ALA A 167 -25.70 -2.09 8.88
N TYR A 168 -25.24 -2.12 7.63
CA TYR A 168 -26.04 -1.76 6.47
C TYR A 168 -26.63 -3.02 5.88
N PHE A 169 -27.67 -3.51 6.52
CA PHE A 169 -28.30 -4.73 6.09
C PHE A 169 -29.75 -4.42 5.73
N ASP A 170 -30.11 -4.53 4.47
CA ASP A 170 -31.51 -4.71 4.10
C ASP A 170 -31.82 -6.21 4.29
N PRO A 171 -32.68 -6.57 5.27
CA PRO A 171 -33.04 -7.96 5.47
C PRO A 171 -33.69 -8.60 4.25
N ALA A 172 -34.26 -7.78 3.35
CA ALA A 172 -34.91 -8.21 2.13
C ALA A 172 -33.91 -8.41 0.96
N ASP A 173 -32.80 -7.67 0.95
CA ASP A 173 -31.77 -7.82 -0.05
C ASP A 173 -30.34 -7.69 0.57
N PRO A 174 -29.78 -8.81 1.05
CA PRO A 174 -28.45 -8.83 1.65
C PRO A 174 -27.30 -8.48 0.67
N THR A 175 -27.61 -8.32 -0.61
CA THR A 175 -26.62 -7.92 -1.63
C THR A 175 -26.71 -6.45 -2.01
N SER A 176 -27.76 -5.75 -1.57
CA SER A 176 -27.95 -4.33 -1.89
C SER A 176 -27.00 -3.47 -1.05
N LEU A 177 -25.87 -3.13 -1.64
CA LEU A 177 -24.98 -2.10 -1.11
C LEU A 177 -25.45 -0.75 -1.67
N THR A 178 -26.00 0.10 -0.79
CA THR A 178 -26.47 1.43 -1.17
C THR A 178 -25.35 2.43 -1.42
N VAL A 179 -24.11 2.03 -1.14
CA VAL A 179 -22.91 2.86 -1.33
C VAL A 179 -21.95 2.15 -2.27
N PRO A 180 -21.57 2.77 -3.41
CA PRO A 180 -20.57 2.20 -4.30
C PRO A 180 -19.25 1.93 -3.58
N GLY A 181 -18.65 0.76 -3.81
CA GLY A 181 -17.38 0.36 -3.19
C GLY A 181 -17.49 -0.22 -1.78
N ALA A 182 -18.69 -0.28 -1.20
CA ALA A 182 -18.85 -0.90 0.12
C ALA A 182 -18.75 -2.43 0.04
N ARG A 183 -18.00 -3.03 0.96
CA ARG A 183 -17.91 -4.49 1.15
C ARG A 183 -18.56 -4.89 2.46
N LYS A 184 -19.22 -6.04 2.47
CA LYS A 184 -19.74 -6.65 3.69
C LYS A 184 -18.66 -7.42 4.40
N GLN A 185 -18.41 -7.09 5.66
CA GLN A 185 -17.64 -7.95 6.55
C GLN A 185 -18.58 -8.76 7.42
N VAL A 186 -18.39 -10.07 7.40
CA VAL A 186 -19.00 -10.96 8.37
C VAL A 186 -17.98 -11.19 9.47
N PRO A 187 -18.18 -10.67 10.69
CA PRO A 187 -17.25 -10.93 11.79
C PRO A 187 -17.15 -12.43 12.02
N VAL A 188 -15.96 -12.96 12.02
CA VAL A 188 -15.70 -14.36 12.40
C VAL A 188 -15.58 -14.37 13.91
N PHE A 189 -16.61 -14.87 14.60
CA PHE A 189 -16.53 -15.11 16.04
C PHE A 189 -15.94 -16.49 16.31
N GLU A 190 -14.81 -16.53 16.97
CA GLU A 190 -14.33 -17.76 17.58
C GLU A 190 -15.26 -18.10 18.76
N GLY A 191 -16.12 -19.10 18.57
CA GLY A 191 -16.84 -19.80 19.66
C GLY A 191 -18.22 -19.31 20.06
N GLY A 192 -18.88 -18.41 19.30
CA GLY A 192 -20.25 -17.97 19.58
C GLY A 192 -21.31 -18.50 18.59
N PRO A 193 -22.60 -18.62 19.00
CA PRO A 193 -23.65 -18.95 18.06
C PRO A 193 -23.86 -17.82 17.05
N MET A 194 -23.88 -18.15 15.76
CA MET A 194 -24.00 -17.22 14.61
C MET A 194 -25.25 -16.30 14.64
N LYS A 195 -26.10 -16.42 15.63
CA LYS A 195 -27.40 -15.73 15.68
C LYS A 195 -27.33 -14.23 16.01
N ASP A 196 -26.21 -13.76 16.56
CA ASP A 196 -26.07 -12.38 17.01
C ASP A 196 -24.98 -11.59 16.25
N VAL A 197 -24.49 -12.12 15.12
CA VAL A 197 -23.45 -11.47 14.32
C VAL A 197 -24.10 -10.42 13.45
N GLN A 198 -23.97 -9.15 13.82
CA GLN A 198 -24.31 -8.04 12.94
C GLN A 198 -23.20 -7.92 11.89
N ALA A 199 -23.55 -8.01 10.61
CA ALA A 199 -22.65 -7.66 9.54
C ALA A 199 -22.37 -6.15 9.61
N ILE A 200 -21.08 -5.78 9.67
CA ILE A 200 -20.66 -4.38 9.60
C ILE A 200 -20.27 -4.11 8.15
N ASP A 201 -20.90 -3.12 7.53
CA ASP A 201 -20.50 -2.69 6.20
C ASP A 201 -19.26 -1.82 6.29
N THR A 202 -18.36 -2.01 5.33
CA THR A 202 -17.09 -1.27 5.23
C THR A 202 -16.96 -0.68 3.83
N GLU A 203 -16.16 0.37 3.71
CA GLU A 203 -15.64 0.82 2.42
C GLU A 203 -14.12 0.70 2.39
N GLU A 204 -13.57 0.46 1.20
CA GLU A 204 -12.13 0.43 0.96
C GLU A 204 -11.59 1.83 0.70
N PHE A 205 -10.31 2.05 0.99
CA PHE A 205 -9.63 3.29 0.61
C PHE A 205 -9.63 3.44 -0.91
N GLY A 206 -9.23 2.41 -1.61
CA GLY A 206 -9.36 2.25 -3.05
C GLY A 206 -8.38 3.06 -3.88
N PRO A 207 -8.17 2.67 -5.15
CA PRO A 207 -7.24 3.34 -6.06
C PRO A 207 -7.64 4.78 -6.39
N GLU A 208 -8.93 5.10 -6.38
CA GLU A 208 -9.42 6.45 -6.68
C GLU A 208 -8.99 7.46 -5.63
N ARG A 209 -9.01 7.09 -4.33
CA ARG A 209 -8.53 7.96 -3.25
C ARG A 209 -7.01 8.12 -3.30
N ILE A 210 -6.27 7.05 -3.59
CA ILE A 210 -4.82 7.12 -3.77
C ILE A 210 -4.48 8.11 -4.89
N GLN A 211 -5.12 7.99 -6.05
CA GLN A 211 -4.93 8.90 -7.16
C GLN A 211 -5.29 10.35 -6.80
N ALA A 212 -6.42 10.56 -6.11
CA ALA A 212 -6.87 11.87 -5.69
C ALA A 212 -5.88 12.54 -4.71
N VAL A 213 -5.37 11.79 -3.72
CA VAL A 213 -4.34 12.28 -2.78
C VAL A 213 -3.07 12.67 -3.52
N ILE A 214 -2.55 11.82 -4.41
CA ILE A 214 -1.33 12.10 -5.18
C ILE A 214 -1.50 13.33 -6.05
N THR A 215 -2.65 13.46 -6.69
CA THR A 215 -2.98 14.60 -7.56
C THR A 215 -3.04 15.89 -6.75
N ALA A 216 -3.81 15.92 -5.66
CA ALA A 216 -3.92 17.09 -4.80
C ALA A 216 -2.56 17.48 -4.18
N PHE A 217 -1.74 16.48 -3.77
CA PHE A 217 -0.41 16.71 -3.22
C PHE A 217 0.52 17.43 -4.19
N TYR A 218 0.59 16.97 -5.44
CA TYR A 218 1.47 17.59 -6.43
C TYR A 218 0.94 18.90 -7.00
N HIS A 219 -0.38 19.07 -7.03
CA HIS A 219 -1.01 20.36 -7.40
C HIS A 219 -1.02 21.36 -6.25
N ARG A 220 -0.65 20.93 -5.02
CA ARG A 220 -0.68 21.74 -3.80
C ARG A 220 -2.08 22.26 -3.49
N GLU A 221 -3.05 21.40 -3.64
CA GLU A 221 -4.46 21.66 -3.39
C GLU A 221 -4.89 21.03 -2.06
N VAL A 222 -6.09 21.37 -1.62
CA VAL A 222 -6.71 20.73 -0.46
C VAL A 222 -7.32 19.39 -0.92
N TYR A 223 -6.98 18.30 -0.24
CA TYR A 223 -7.65 17.02 -0.38
C TYR A 223 -8.74 16.89 0.68
N GLU A 224 -9.95 16.51 0.28
CA GLU A 224 -11.05 16.22 1.17
C GLU A 224 -11.23 14.70 1.30
N LEU A 225 -11.03 14.18 2.51
CA LEU A 225 -11.39 12.81 2.87
C LEU A 225 -12.81 12.81 3.44
N VAL A 226 -13.69 12.01 2.86
CA VAL A 226 -15.07 11.83 3.35
C VAL A 226 -15.19 10.46 4.00
N LYS A 227 -15.54 10.42 5.29
CA LYS A 227 -16.00 9.22 5.99
C LYS A 227 -17.51 9.16 5.91
N ARG A 228 -18.04 8.15 5.29
CA ARG A 228 -19.47 8.08 4.96
C ARG A 228 -20.30 7.52 6.11
N TYR A 229 -21.51 8.05 6.24
CA TYR A 229 -22.53 7.51 7.11
C TYR A 229 -23.71 7.02 6.29
N PRO A 230 -24.37 5.92 6.71
CA PRO A 230 -25.61 5.50 6.09
C PRO A 230 -26.69 6.60 6.18
N GLY A 231 -27.20 7.01 5.03
CA GLY A 231 -28.30 7.97 4.95
C GLY A 231 -27.99 9.40 5.36
N GLY A 232 -26.71 9.78 5.51
CA GLY A 232 -26.29 11.13 5.92
C GLY A 232 -25.07 11.68 5.18
N GLU A 233 -24.77 12.96 5.44
CA GLU A 233 -23.47 13.53 5.06
C GLU A 233 -22.38 12.94 5.95
N GLY A 234 -21.34 12.40 5.36
CA GLY A 234 -20.20 11.85 6.08
C GLY A 234 -19.38 12.93 6.79
N ALA A 235 -18.52 12.54 7.73
CA ALA A 235 -17.50 13.42 8.26
C ALA A 235 -16.48 13.78 7.17
N ARG A 236 -16.11 15.05 7.10
CA ARG A 236 -15.18 15.61 6.11
C ARG A 236 -13.91 16.08 6.80
N PHE A 237 -12.78 15.69 6.26
CA PHE A 237 -11.46 16.06 6.76
C PHE A 237 -10.65 16.68 5.63
N HIS A 238 -9.98 17.81 5.92
CA HIS A 238 -9.31 18.61 4.92
C HIS A 238 -7.80 18.60 5.12
N PHE A 239 -7.08 18.12 4.14
CA PHE A 239 -5.62 18.10 4.12
C PHE A 239 -5.12 19.17 3.16
N ASP A 240 -4.46 20.20 3.68
CA ASP A 240 -3.89 21.31 2.91
C ASP A 240 -2.45 20.95 2.47
N PHE A 241 -2.25 20.74 1.19
CA PHE A 241 -0.94 20.48 0.62
C PHE A 241 -0.20 21.71 0.09
N GLY A 242 -0.77 22.91 0.25
CA GLY A 242 -0.14 24.17 -0.13
C GLY A 242 1.28 24.34 0.42
N PRO A 243 1.54 24.08 1.71
CA PRO A 243 2.87 24.18 2.32
C PRO A 243 3.84 23.06 1.95
N CYS A 244 3.41 21.96 1.32
CA CYS A 244 4.24 20.83 1.01
C CYS A 244 5.40 21.19 0.07
N ASP A 245 6.57 20.55 0.26
CA ASP A 245 7.75 20.73 -0.60
C ASP A 245 7.69 19.89 -1.89
N GLY A 246 6.71 18.98 -2.00
CA GLY A 246 6.54 18.07 -3.12
C GLY A 246 7.57 16.93 -3.15
N SER A 247 8.25 16.63 -2.04
CA SER A 247 9.20 15.52 -1.95
C SER A 247 8.48 14.17 -1.89
N ALA A 248 9.17 13.11 -2.36
CA ALA A 248 8.67 11.75 -2.24
C ALA A 248 8.44 11.35 -0.77
N ARG A 249 9.25 11.86 0.16
CA ARG A 249 9.08 11.61 1.59
C ARG A 249 7.74 12.16 2.11
N GLN A 250 7.44 13.43 1.79
CA GLN A 250 6.16 14.02 2.22
C GLN A 250 4.96 13.33 1.54
N LEU A 251 5.07 12.93 0.28
CA LEU A 251 4.01 12.17 -0.39
C LEU A 251 3.71 10.85 0.33
N VAL A 252 4.74 10.07 0.66
CA VAL A 252 4.56 8.80 1.40
C VAL A 252 3.94 9.08 2.77
N THR A 253 4.43 10.09 3.50
CA THR A 253 3.84 10.48 4.79
C THR A 253 2.38 10.88 4.64
N ALA A 254 2.03 11.66 3.59
CA ALA A 254 0.65 12.06 3.31
C ALA A 254 -0.26 10.84 3.07
N LEU A 255 0.15 9.91 2.22
CA LEU A 255 -0.64 8.71 1.92
C LEU A 255 -0.88 7.86 3.16
N ILE A 256 0.17 7.59 3.96
CA ILE A 256 0.06 6.82 5.20
C ILE A 256 -0.83 7.55 6.21
N SER A 257 -0.65 8.86 6.39
CA SER A 257 -1.42 9.65 7.36
C SER A 257 -2.90 9.71 6.99
N ILE A 258 -3.22 9.85 5.70
CA ILE A 258 -4.61 9.93 5.23
C ILE A 258 -5.28 8.55 5.30
N ASP A 259 -4.57 7.47 4.92
CA ASP A 259 -5.04 6.11 5.13
C ASP A 259 -5.33 5.84 6.62
N ARG A 260 -4.43 6.29 7.50
CA ARG A 260 -4.62 6.16 8.94
C ARG A 260 -5.87 6.91 9.42
N ILE A 261 -6.07 8.18 9.01
CA ILE A 261 -7.30 8.92 9.33
C ILE A 261 -8.53 8.23 8.77
N PHE A 262 -8.45 7.62 7.59
CA PHE A 262 -9.55 6.85 7.02
C PHE A 262 -9.97 5.68 7.91
N ARG A 263 -9.03 4.99 8.56
CA ARG A 263 -9.29 3.85 9.44
C ARG A 263 -9.52 4.24 10.91
N LEU A 264 -8.99 5.37 11.38
CA LEU A 264 -9.14 5.83 12.76
C LEU A 264 -10.54 6.37 13.03
N VAL A 265 -11.02 6.10 14.25
CA VAL A 265 -12.29 6.65 14.77
C VAL A 265 -12.11 7.09 16.22
N PRO A 266 -12.80 8.17 16.65
CA PRO A 266 -12.90 8.50 18.07
C PRO A 266 -13.67 7.41 18.82
N ASP A 267 -13.08 6.89 19.89
CA ASP A 267 -13.71 5.93 20.78
C ASP A 267 -13.41 6.27 22.24
N PRO A 268 -14.33 6.98 22.90
CA PRO A 268 -14.16 7.33 24.31
C PRO A 268 -14.12 6.13 25.27
N SER A 269 -14.50 4.94 24.80
CA SER A 269 -14.50 3.71 25.57
C SER A 269 -13.23 2.86 25.35
N ALA A 270 -12.31 3.32 24.50
CA ALA A 270 -11.04 2.63 24.26
C ALA A 270 -10.26 2.43 25.59
N THR A 271 -9.69 1.25 25.75
CA THR A 271 -8.90 0.87 26.91
C THR A 271 -7.40 1.07 26.69
N GLU A 272 -6.59 0.84 27.72
CA GLU A 272 -5.12 0.86 27.57
C GLU A 272 -4.60 -0.09 26.46
N GLU A 273 -5.30 -1.20 26.23
CA GLU A 273 -4.94 -2.18 25.20
C GLU A 273 -5.32 -1.71 23.78
N ASP A 274 -6.24 -0.74 23.68
CA ASP A 274 -6.73 -0.19 22.42
C ASP A 274 -5.95 1.08 21.97
N LYS A 275 -4.90 1.47 22.68
CA LYS A 275 -4.12 2.68 22.35
C LYS A 275 -3.57 2.63 20.93
N ILE A 276 -3.74 3.73 20.23
CA ILE A 276 -3.18 3.93 18.90
C ILE A 276 -1.83 4.63 19.00
N ARG A 277 -0.86 4.13 18.25
CA ARG A 277 0.48 4.72 18.15
C ARG A 277 0.66 5.34 16.78
N LEU A 278 1.00 6.63 16.72
CA LEU A 278 1.43 7.32 15.52
C LEU A 278 2.94 7.54 15.55
N ASP A 279 3.60 7.41 14.41
CA ASP A 279 4.97 7.87 14.23
C ASP A 279 5.04 9.39 14.40
N VAL A 280 6.10 9.90 15.06
CA VAL A 280 6.30 11.34 15.31
C VAL A 280 6.30 12.15 14.00
N VAL A 281 6.82 11.59 12.89
CA VAL A 281 6.84 12.25 11.59
C VAL A 281 5.42 12.35 11.02
N GLU A 282 4.63 11.32 11.19
CA GLU A 282 3.21 11.28 10.78
C GLU A 282 2.38 12.27 11.62
N ASP A 283 2.55 12.26 12.94
CA ASP A 283 1.87 13.21 13.84
C ASP A 283 2.21 14.68 13.48
N GLN A 284 3.48 14.98 13.23
CA GLN A 284 3.88 16.32 12.82
C GLN A 284 3.28 16.71 11.47
N PHE A 285 3.26 15.78 10.50
CA PHE A 285 2.64 16.02 9.21
C PHE A 285 1.14 16.32 9.36
N LEU A 286 0.44 15.54 10.17
CA LEU A 286 -0.98 15.76 10.44
C LEU A 286 -1.25 17.11 11.11
N LYS A 287 -0.42 17.53 12.07
CA LYS A 287 -0.50 18.85 12.70
C LYS A 287 -0.35 19.99 11.70
N ASP A 288 0.58 19.84 10.75
CA ASP A 288 0.95 20.89 9.82
C ASP A 288 -0.04 21.01 8.64
N HIS A 289 -0.72 19.94 8.27
CA HIS A 289 -1.49 19.85 7.02
C HIS A 289 -2.95 19.43 7.20
N PHE A 290 -3.37 19.10 8.42
CA PHE A 290 -4.73 18.61 8.70
C PHE A 290 -5.45 19.60 9.64
N ALA A 291 -6.40 20.35 9.09
CA ALA A 291 -7.07 21.43 9.81
C ALA A 291 -7.84 20.97 11.05
N GLU A 292 -8.42 19.78 10.99
CA GLU A 292 -9.22 19.18 12.07
C GLU A 292 -8.37 18.43 13.09
N TYR A 293 -7.05 18.46 12.99
CA TYR A 293 -6.15 17.69 13.85
C TYR A 293 -6.47 17.86 15.34
N SER A 294 -6.61 19.09 15.84
CA SER A 294 -6.86 19.38 17.26
C SER A 294 -8.22 18.91 17.76
N GLN A 295 -9.19 18.72 16.86
CA GLN A 295 -10.52 18.21 17.17
C GLN A 295 -10.56 16.68 17.12
N TYR A 296 -9.82 16.09 16.20
CA TYR A 296 -9.77 14.66 15.97
C TYR A 296 -8.79 13.95 16.92
N PHE A 297 -7.58 14.48 17.05
CA PHE A 297 -6.56 14.04 17.99
C PHE A 297 -6.56 14.98 19.21
N ARG A 298 -7.03 14.53 20.36
CA ARG A 298 -7.01 15.33 21.59
C ARG A 298 -5.56 15.58 21.99
N ARG A 299 -5.03 14.88 22.97
CA ARG A 299 -3.65 14.99 23.39
C ARG A 299 -2.98 13.63 23.31
N GLY A 300 -2.00 13.51 22.42
CA GLY A 300 -1.10 12.38 22.38
C GLY A 300 -0.02 12.51 23.47
N VAL A 301 0.42 11.40 24.00
CA VAL A 301 1.52 11.29 24.95
C VAL A 301 2.66 10.55 24.27
N PRO A 302 3.93 11.03 24.35
CA PRO A 302 5.05 10.26 23.86
C PRO A 302 5.07 8.87 24.50
N ASP A 303 5.27 7.84 23.68
CA ASP A 303 5.40 6.47 24.16
C ASP A 303 6.62 6.40 25.11
N PRO A 304 6.47 5.95 26.35
CA PRO A 304 7.56 5.90 27.32
C PRO A 304 8.64 4.87 26.96
N GLU A 305 8.32 3.86 26.16
CA GLU A 305 9.25 2.80 25.74
C GLU A 305 9.93 3.13 24.39
N ASP A 306 9.25 3.89 23.52
CA ASP A 306 9.78 4.27 22.22
C ASP A 306 9.40 5.71 21.82
N PRO A 307 10.31 6.68 22.02
CA PRO A 307 10.04 8.09 21.74
C PRO A 307 9.82 8.43 20.28
N ALA A 308 9.95 7.47 19.35
CA ALA A 308 9.58 7.64 17.95
C ALA A 308 8.06 7.65 17.73
N TYR A 309 7.29 7.29 18.76
CA TYR A 309 5.82 7.19 18.68
C TYR A 309 5.11 8.08 19.69
N ILE A 310 3.88 8.43 19.33
CA ILE A 310 2.93 9.14 20.20
C ILE A 310 1.69 8.26 20.36
N GLU A 311 1.29 8.05 21.60
CA GLU A 311 0.11 7.25 21.97
C GLU A 311 -1.14 8.12 22.12
N PHE A 312 -2.28 7.58 21.68
CA PHE A 312 -3.60 8.16 21.81
C PHE A 312 -4.57 7.15 22.41
N ASP A 313 -5.20 7.50 23.51
CA ASP A 313 -6.06 6.65 24.34
C ASP A 313 -7.56 6.72 24.01
N HIS A 314 -7.94 7.55 23.06
CA HIS A 314 -9.34 7.81 22.69
C HIS A 314 -9.66 7.51 21.24
N LEU A 315 -8.75 6.87 20.55
CA LEU A 315 -8.90 6.44 19.17
C LEU A 315 -8.91 4.92 19.09
N ARG A 316 -9.66 4.41 18.16
CA ARG A 316 -9.63 3.01 17.72
C ARG A 316 -9.35 2.97 16.22
N GLU A 317 -8.69 1.93 15.77
CA GLU A 317 -8.38 1.72 14.37
C GLU A 317 -9.20 0.57 13.80
N ASP A 318 -9.83 0.78 12.66
CA ASP A 318 -10.45 -0.28 11.91
C ASP A 318 -9.38 -1.20 11.31
N HIS A 319 -9.71 -2.48 11.12
CA HIS A 319 -8.72 -3.48 10.74
C HIS A 319 -8.05 -3.17 9.41
N GLN A 320 -6.73 -3.29 9.39
CA GLN A 320 -5.95 -3.45 8.18
C GLN A 320 -5.77 -4.96 7.93
N PHE A 321 -6.23 -5.41 6.76
CA PHE A 321 -6.24 -6.84 6.46
C PHE A 321 -4.95 -7.34 5.85
N ASP A 322 -4.10 -6.46 5.32
CA ASP A 322 -2.84 -6.81 4.67
C ASP A 322 -1.70 -5.86 4.97
N ASP A 323 -0.47 -6.30 4.70
CA ASP A 323 0.75 -5.52 4.90
C ASP A 323 0.79 -4.32 3.94
N LEU A 324 0.97 -3.11 4.51
CA LEU A 324 1.06 -1.88 3.75
C LEU A 324 2.52 -1.54 3.44
N THR A 325 2.85 -1.52 2.17
CA THR A 325 4.17 -1.08 1.69
C THR A 325 4.03 0.05 0.68
N LEU A 326 4.77 1.12 0.89
CA LEU A 326 4.83 2.28 0.00
C LEU A 326 6.27 2.63 -0.34
N LEU A 327 6.57 2.80 -1.62
CA LEU A 327 7.84 3.32 -2.10
C LEU A 327 7.59 4.39 -3.17
N ALA A 328 8.12 5.59 -2.94
CA ALA A 328 8.08 6.66 -3.91
C ALA A 328 9.51 7.08 -4.32
N ILE A 329 9.76 7.14 -5.62
CA ILE A 329 11.06 7.54 -6.17
C ILE A 329 10.86 8.72 -7.09
N ARG A 330 11.28 9.91 -6.68
CA ARG A 330 11.18 11.12 -7.47
C ARG A 330 12.46 11.40 -8.24
N LYS A 331 12.34 11.57 -9.55
CA LYS A 331 13.43 12.04 -10.40
C LYS A 331 13.59 13.57 -10.24
N LYS A 332 14.75 13.99 -9.76
CA LYS A 332 15.12 15.40 -9.67
C LYS A 332 15.59 15.95 -11.02
#